data_f43c4a760b82e0caf485ed147ef8f94f
#
_entry.id   f43c4a760b82e0caf485ed147ef8f94f
#
_cell.length_a   1.000
_cell.length_b   1.000
_cell.length_c   1.000
_cell.angle_alpha   90.00
_cell.angle_beta   90.00
_cell.angle_gamma   90.00
#
_symmetry.space_group_name_H-M   'P 1'
#
loop_
_entity.id
_entity.type
_entity.pdbx_description
1 polymer ?
#
loop_
_entity_poly.entity_id
_entity_poly.type
_entity_poly.pdbx_seq_one_letter_code
_entity_poly.pdbx_strand_id
1 'polypeptide(L)'
;GLGDVYKRQAMALRKCPNMVIVPSDFDLYVKCSRAFKKICASYTPVMESFSIDEVFLDMTGTSLLYPDPIAAAHEIKDRISDELGFTVNVGISTNKLLAKMASDFEKPNKVHTLFPEEIPAKMWPLPVRELLFLGKASEKKLTEAGIRTIGDLAHAWETDIQTLIGNKNGHQLYQYALSLIHISEPTRPY
;
A
#
# COMPACT_ATOMS: atom_id res chain seq x y z
N GLY A 1 -9.95 14.48 -17.57
CA GLY A 1 -9.72 15.33 -18.73
C GLY A 1 -8.77 16.47 -18.44
N LEU A 2 -8.38 17.26 -19.47
CA LEU A 2 -7.45 18.41 -19.36
C LEU A 2 -7.85 19.39 -18.23
N GLY A 3 -9.14 19.67 -18.05
CA GLY A 3 -9.63 20.55 -16.99
C GLY A 3 -9.31 20.09 -15.57
N ASP A 4 -9.10 18.80 -15.36
CA ASP A 4 -8.80 18.22 -14.04
C ASP A 4 -7.30 18.36 -13.69
N VAL A 5 -6.45 18.34 -14.71
CA VAL A 5 -5.00 18.58 -14.56
C VAL A 5 -4.76 20.05 -14.19
N TYR A 6 -5.40 20.99 -14.88
CA TYR A 6 -5.30 22.42 -14.55
C TYR A 6 -5.81 22.74 -13.15
N LYS A 7 -6.91 22.14 -12.70
CA LYS A 7 -7.40 22.32 -11.33
C LYS A 7 -6.41 21.85 -10.29
N ARG A 8 -5.78 20.69 -10.52
CA ARG A 8 -4.75 20.14 -9.60
C ARG A 8 -3.50 21.01 -9.55
N GLN A 9 -3.03 21.50 -10.70
CA GLN A 9 -1.90 22.44 -10.77
C GLN A 9 -2.21 23.76 -10.06
N ALA A 10 -3.39 24.34 -10.28
CA ALA A 10 -3.81 25.57 -9.61
C ALA A 10 -3.92 25.39 -8.08
N MET A 11 -4.40 24.23 -7.62
CA MET A 11 -4.43 23.92 -6.19
C MET A 11 -3.03 23.74 -5.61
N ALA A 12 -2.11 23.11 -6.33
CA ALA A 12 -0.73 22.94 -5.90
C ALA A 12 -0.02 24.30 -5.78
N LEU A 13 -0.15 25.18 -6.77
CA LEU A 13 0.38 26.54 -6.75
C LEU A 13 -0.20 27.40 -5.60
N ARG A 14 -1.48 27.23 -5.25
CA ARG A 14 -2.06 27.89 -4.07
C ARG A 14 -1.43 27.42 -2.75
N LYS A 15 -1.08 26.13 -2.64
CA LYS A 15 -0.45 25.57 -1.43
C LYS A 15 1.06 25.86 -1.36
N CYS A 16 1.71 25.95 -2.50
CA CYS A 16 3.15 26.19 -2.61
C CYS A 16 3.39 27.16 -3.79
N PRO A 17 3.30 28.49 -3.56
CA PRO A 17 3.41 29.50 -4.64
C PRO A 17 4.75 29.49 -5.36
N ASN A 18 5.81 29.08 -4.66
CA ASN A 18 7.19 29.06 -5.20
C ASN A 18 7.60 27.68 -5.76
N MET A 19 6.64 26.77 -6.00
CA MET A 19 6.98 25.45 -6.55
C MET A 19 7.50 25.58 -8.01
N VAL A 20 8.49 24.77 -8.32
CA VAL A 20 9.01 24.62 -9.69
C VAL A 20 8.27 23.46 -10.35
N ILE A 21 7.68 23.72 -11.51
CA ILE A 21 6.99 22.70 -12.31
C ILE A 21 8.00 22.17 -13.34
N VAL A 22 8.25 20.86 -13.31
CA VAL A 22 9.12 20.16 -14.28
C VAL A 22 8.27 19.20 -15.12
N PRO A 23 8.63 18.95 -16.39
CA PRO A 23 7.97 17.94 -17.21
C PRO A 23 8.15 16.53 -16.61
N SER A 24 7.14 15.69 -16.76
CA SER A 24 7.25 14.27 -16.40
C SER A 24 8.15 13.53 -17.37
N ASP A 25 9.06 12.70 -16.85
CA ASP A 25 9.94 11.83 -17.64
C ASP A 25 9.51 10.37 -17.46
N PHE A 26 8.52 9.93 -18.24
CA PHE A 26 7.99 8.58 -18.17
C PHE A 26 9.00 7.51 -18.55
N ASP A 27 9.93 7.80 -19.47
CA ASP A 27 10.98 6.85 -19.86
C ASP A 27 11.94 6.60 -18.70
N LEU A 28 12.28 7.64 -17.95
CA LEU A 28 13.09 7.52 -16.74
C LEU A 28 12.32 6.72 -15.66
N TYR A 29 11.04 7.01 -15.44
CA TYR A 29 10.23 6.28 -14.44
C TYR A 29 10.15 4.79 -14.75
N VAL A 30 9.96 4.43 -16.03
CA VAL A 30 9.95 3.02 -16.47
C VAL A 30 11.33 2.37 -16.29
N LYS A 31 12.42 3.08 -16.59
CA LYS A 31 13.78 2.58 -16.36
C LYS A 31 14.03 2.31 -14.87
N CYS A 32 13.68 3.25 -13.98
CA CYS A 32 13.79 3.08 -12.54
C CYS A 32 12.94 1.91 -12.04
N SER A 33 11.69 1.81 -12.52
CA SER A 33 10.80 0.70 -12.21
C SER A 33 11.40 -0.66 -12.56
N ARG A 34 11.93 -0.79 -13.76
CA ARG A 34 12.58 -2.04 -14.21
C ARG A 34 13.85 -2.35 -13.39
N ALA A 35 14.62 -1.33 -13.03
CA ALA A 35 15.84 -1.51 -12.25
C ALA A 35 15.56 -2.06 -10.85
N PHE A 36 14.64 -1.43 -10.09
CA PHE A 36 14.33 -1.92 -8.75
C PHE A 36 13.64 -3.30 -8.79
N LYS A 37 12.74 -3.54 -9.76
CA LYS A 37 12.10 -4.85 -9.96
C LYS A 37 13.12 -5.94 -10.26
N LYS A 38 14.19 -5.63 -11.01
CA LYS A 38 15.29 -6.57 -11.26
C LYS A 38 16.03 -6.93 -9.98
N ILE A 39 16.28 -5.96 -9.09
CA ILE A 39 16.86 -6.24 -7.77
C ILE A 39 15.92 -7.14 -6.97
N CYS A 40 14.64 -6.80 -6.86
CA CYS A 40 13.65 -7.61 -6.15
C CYS A 40 13.56 -9.05 -6.67
N ALA A 41 13.55 -9.24 -8.00
CA ALA A 41 13.51 -10.56 -8.63
C ALA A 41 14.74 -11.43 -8.36
N SER A 42 15.84 -10.87 -7.86
CA SER A 42 17.02 -11.68 -7.46
C SER A 42 16.85 -12.37 -6.11
N TYR A 43 15.83 -12.02 -5.34
CA TYR A 43 15.53 -12.61 -4.03
C TYR A 43 14.51 -13.73 -4.10
N THR A 44 13.59 -13.67 -5.03
CA THR A 44 12.56 -14.69 -5.25
C THR A 44 12.11 -14.73 -6.71
N PRO A 45 11.85 -15.92 -7.27
CA PRO A 45 11.24 -16.03 -8.60
C PRO A 45 9.76 -15.68 -8.62
N VAL A 46 9.10 -15.59 -7.45
CA VAL A 46 7.66 -15.32 -7.32
C VAL A 46 7.47 -13.86 -6.98
N MET A 47 7.39 -13.03 -8.00
CA MET A 47 7.17 -11.58 -7.90
C MET A 47 5.94 -11.16 -8.68
N GLU A 48 5.09 -10.35 -8.06
CA GLU A 48 3.93 -9.74 -8.68
C GLU A 48 4.07 -8.22 -8.73
N SER A 49 3.94 -7.64 -9.91
CA SER A 49 3.91 -6.18 -10.07
C SER A 49 2.53 -5.63 -9.72
N PHE A 50 2.45 -4.79 -8.70
CA PHE A 50 1.21 -4.13 -8.29
C PHE A 50 1.03 -2.77 -9.01
N SER A 51 2.12 -2.01 -9.15
CA SER A 51 2.14 -0.75 -9.88
C SER A 51 3.51 -0.51 -10.54
N ILE A 52 3.74 0.70 -11.08
CA ILE A 52 5.04 1.07 -11.63
C ILE A 52 6.14 1.08 -10.55
N ASP A 53 5.79 1.40 -9.31
CA ASP A 53 6.68 1.60 -8.16
C ASP A 53 6.45 0.60 -7.01
N GLU A 54 5.56 -0.39 -7.20
CA GLU A 54 5.22 -1.35 -6.16
C GLU A 54 5.25 -2.79 -6.69
N VAL A 55 5.79 -3.70 -5.86
CA VAL A 55 5.81 -5.14 -6.12
C VAL A 55 5.49 -5.92 -4.86
N PHE A 56 4.90 -7.07 -5.02
CA PHE A 56 4.84 -8.11 -3.98
C PHE A 56 5.87 -9.20 -4.29
N LEU A 57 6.57 -9.62 -3.24
CA LEU A 57 7.53 -10.72 -3.28
C LEU A 57 7.01 -11.85 -2.39
N ASP A 58 6.79 -13.02 -2.96
CA ASP A 58 6.54 -14.21 -2.15
C ASP A 58 7.88 -14.85 -1.76
N MET A 59 8.23 -14.73 -0.49
CA MET A 59 9.47 -15.23 0.08
C MET A 59 9.32 -16.62 0.73
N THR A 60 8.13 -17.24 0.68
CA THR A 60 7.84 -18.51 1.35
C THR A 60 8.81 -19.63 0.97
N GLY A 61 9.16 -19.73 -0.32
CA GLY A 61 10.08 -20.76 -0.83
C GLY A 61 11.57 -20.44 -0.66
N THR A 62 11.94 -19.33 -0.04
CA THR A 62 13.33 -18.83 0.01
C THR A 62 13.97 -18.93 1.39
N SER A 63 13.33 -19.59 2.35
CA SER A 63 13.76 -19.65 3.77
C SER A 63 15.14 -20.25 3.99
N LEU A 64 15.64 -21.09 3.08
CA LEU A 64 17.01 -21.62 3.16
C LEU A 64 18.07 -20.56 2.84
N LEU A 65 17.76 -19.61 1.95
CA LEU A 65 18.66 -18.51 1.56
C LEU A 65 18.47 -17.29 2.47
N TYR A 66 17.23 -17.04 2.86
CA TYR A 66 16.81 -15.89 3.66
C TYR A 66 15.97 -16.36 4.86
N PRO A 67 16.62 -16.92 5.89
CA PRO A 67 15.91 -17.45 7.07
C PRO A 67 15.24 -16.36 7.91
N ASP A 68 15.76 -15.14 7.86
CA ASP A 68 15.18 -13.97 8.54
C ASP A 68 14.57 -13.02 7.49
N PRO A 69 13.24 -12.95 7.39
CA PRO A 69 12.56 -12.07 6.44
C PRO A 69 12.78 -10.58 6.72
N ILE A 70 13.04 -10.19 7.97
CA ILE A 70 13.31 -8.80 8.34
C ILE A 70 14.70 -8.40 7.85
N ALA A 71 15.70 -9.25 8.05
CA ALA A 71 17.06 -9.03 7.53
C ALA A 71 17.04 -8.95 5.98
N ALA A 72 16.32 -9.83 5.31
CA ALA A 72 16.18 -9.80 3.86
C ALA A 72 15.52 -8.51 3.36
N ALA A 73 14.50 -8.03 4.05
CA ALA A 73 13.83 -6.76 3.72
C ALA A 73 14.78 -5.55 3.87
N HIS A 74 15.58 -5.52 4.92
CA HIS A 74 16.62 -4.50 5.10
C HIS A 74 17.66 -4.56 3.97
N GLU A 75 18.13 -5.75 3.62
CA GLU A 75 19.08 -5.94 2.53
C GLU A 75 18.53 -5.45 1.19
N ILE A 76 17.28 -5.81 0.84
CA ILE A 76 16.61 -5.35 -0.38
C ILE A 76 16.53 -3.82 -0.40
N LYS A 77 16.07 -3.22 0.71
CA LYS A 77 15.92 -1.77 0.85
C LYS A 77 17.25 -1.04 0.69
N ASP A 78 18.28 -1.50 1.40
CA ASP A 78 19.60 -0.86 1.39
C ASP A 78 20.27 -1.02 0.02
N ARG A 79 20.16 -2.19 -0.60
CA ARG A 79 20.67 -2.44 -1.95
C ARG A 79 20.01 -1.56 -3.01
N ILE A 80 18.70 -1.33 -2.94
CA ILE A 80 18.01 -0.41 -3.84
C ILE A 80 18.53 1.03 -3.65
N SER A 81 18.71 1.45 -2.40
CA SER A 81 19.26 2.78 -2.09
C SER A 81 20.68 2.94 -2.62
N ASP A 82 21.54 1.95 -2.40
CA ASP A 82 22.96 2.01 -2.77
C ASP A 82 23.18 1.91 -4.30
N GLU A 83 22.45 1.01 -4.97
CA GLU A 83 22.62 0.78 -6.41
C GLU A 83 21.85 1.80 -7.29
N LEU A 84 20.69 2.30 -6.80
CA LEU A 84 19.79 3.13 -7.62
C LEU A 84 19.61 4.56 -7.11
N GLY A 85 20.05 4.87 -5.89
CA GLY A 85 20.02 6.22 -5.32
C GLY A 85 18.64 6.71 -4.89
N PHE A 86 17.64 5.84 -4.77
CA PHE A 86 16.32 6.18 -4.22
C PHE A 86 15.88 5.21 -3.14
N THR A 87 14.95 5.65 -2.30
CA THR A 87 14.51 4.88 -1.14
C THR A 87 13.22 4.12 -1.42
N VAL A 88 13.07 2.97 -0.76
CA VAL A 88 11.83 2.19 -0.75
C VAL A 88 11.40 1.88 0.68
N ASN A 89 10.11 1.66 0.87
CA ASN A 89 9.57 1.07 2.10
C ASN A 89 9.24 -0.39 1.86
N VAL A 90 9.51 -1.23 2.85
CA VAL A 90 9.21 -2.65 2.79
C VAL A 90 8.25 -3.02 3.91
N GLY A 91 7.10 -3.58 3.55
CA GLY A 91 6.14 -4.17 4.48
C GLY A 91 6.22 -5.70 4.44
N ILE A 92 6.25 -6.33 5.60
CA ILE A 92 6.35 -7.78 5.75
C ILE A 92 5.11 -8.31 6.44
N SER A 93 4.48 -9.32 5.85
CA SER A 93 3.37 -10.03 6.46
C SER A 93 3.12 -11.38 5.81
N THR A 94 2.07 -12.07 6.25
CA THR A 94 1.62 -13.35 5.71
C THR A 94 0.68 -13.23 4.51
N ASN A 95 0.21 -12.01 4.18
CA ASN A 95 -0.59 -11.74 3.00
C ASN A 95 -0.30 -10.35 2.41
N LYS A 96 -0.71 -10.15 1.14
CA LYS A 96 -0.46 -8.92 0.38
C LYS A 96 -1.11 -7.68 1.00
N LEU A 97 -2.32 -7.81 1.55
CA LEU A 97 -3.03 -6.69 2.19
C LEU A 97 -2.24 -6.13 3.37
N LEU A 98 -1.87 -7.01 4.30
CA LEU A 98 -1.12 -6.64 5.49
C LEU A 98 0.27 -6.12 5.14
N ALA A 99 0.97 -6.76 4.18
CA ALA A 99 2.27 -6.29 3.73
C ALA A 99 2.18 -4.88 3.12
N LYS A 100 1.15 -4.62 2.30
CA LYS A 100 0.91 -3.28 1.74
C LYS A 100 0.60 -2.25 2.83
N MET A 101 -0.26 -2.59 3.79
CA MET A 101 -0.55 -1.71 4.94
C MET A 101 0.72 -1.40 5.75
N ALA A 102 1.55 -2.41 6.01
CA ALA A 102 2.81 -2.23 6.73
C ALA A 102 3.77 -1.27 6.00
N SER A 103 3.86 -1.36 4.68
CA SER A 103 4.74 -0.48 3.88
C SER A 103 4.33 1.00 3.93
N ASP A 104 3.10 1.28 4.35
CA ASP A 104 2.55 2.65 4.43
C ASP A 104 2.61 3.26 5.84
N PHE A 105 3.01 2.52 6.90
CA PHE A 105 3.00 3.01 8.29
C PHE A 105 3.88 4.24 8.49
N GLU A 106 5.13 4.17 8.10
CA GLU A 106 6.08 5.28 8.23
C GLU A 106 6.99 5.32 7.00
N LYS A 107 7.21 6.51 6.47
CA LYS A 107 8.06 6.77 5.30
C LYS A 107 9.03 7.93 5.61
N PRO A 108 10.18 8.02 4.95
CA PRO A 108 10.74 7.13 3.93
C PRO A 108 11.69 6.07 4.50
N ASN A 109 12.09 5.11 3.67
CA ASN A 109 13.22 4.18 3.86
C ASN A 109 13.09 3.29 5.11
N LYS A 110 11.89 2.73 5.34
CA LYS A 110 11.57 1.93 6.52
C LYS A 110 11.23 0.47 6.16
N VAL A 111 11.39 -0.39 7.14
CA VAL A 111 10.92 -1.78 7.13
C VAL A 111 9.93 -1.96 8.28
N HIS A 112 8.74 -2.44 7.99
CA HIS A 112 7.70 -2.68 9.00
C HIS A 112 7.10 -4.07 8.86
N THR A 113 6.70 -4.65 9.97
CA THR A 113 5.91 -5.87 10.04
C THR A 113 4.46 -5.55 10.37
N LEU A 114 3.56 -6.37 9.85
CA LEU A 114 2.17 -6.41 10.27
C LEU A 114 1.67 -7.86 10.17
N PHE A 115 2.11 -8.69 11.12
CA PHE A 115 1.61 -10.05 11.23
C PHE A 115 0.20 -10.09 11.85
N PRO A 116 -0.56 -11.19 11.70
CA PRO A 116 -1.93 -11.28 12.22
C PRO A 116 -2.07 -10.91 13.69
N GLU A 117 -1.13 -11.32 14.53
CA GLU A 117 -1.08 -11.00 15.97
C GLU A 117 -0.83 -9.53 16.27
N GLU A 118 -0.26 -8.78 15.33
CA GLU A 118 0.03 -7.35 15.46
C GLU A 118 -1.13 -6.43 15.03
N ILE A 119 -2.14 -6.99 14.36
CA ILE A 119 -3.28 -6.24 13.82
C ILE A 119 -3.97 -5.38 14.88
N PRO A 120 -4.32 -5.91 16.08
CA PRO A 120 -5.00 -5.12 17.10
C PRO A 120 -4.19 -3.92 17.58
N ALA A 121 -2.86 -4.08 17.62
CA ALA A 121 -1.97 -3.04 18.14
C ALA A 121 -1.53 -2.04 17.07
N LYS A 122 -1.30 -2.48 15.82
CA LYS A 122 -0.71 -1.65 14.77
C LYS A 122 -1.71 -1.15 13.73
N MET A 123 -2.73 -1.95 13.36
CA MET A 123 -3.64 -1.62 12.28
C MET A 123 -4.98 -1.05 12.78
N TRP A 124 -5.61 -1.67 13.78
CA TRP A 124 -6.92 -1.25 14.25
C TRP A 124 -6.99 0.16 14.84
N PRO A 125 -5.94 0.72 15.50
CA PRO A 125 -5.96 2.10 15.96
C PRO A 125 -5.89 3.14 14.85
N LEU A 126 -5.51 2.75 13.62
CA LEU A 126 -5.37 3.68 12.51
C LEU A 126 -6.74 4.25 12.09
N PRO A 127 -6.78 5.52 11.63
CA PRO A 127 -7.98 6.07 11.03
C PRO A 127 -8.51 5.18 9.92
N VAL A 128 -9.83 5.05 9.81
CA VAL A 128 -10.47 4.17 8.81
C VAL A 128 -10.06 4.50 7.37
N ARG A 129 -9.71 5.76 7.08
CA ARG A 129 -9.22 6.20 5.77
C ARG A 129 -7.90 5.56 5.34
N GLU A 130 -7.11 5.07 6.30
CA GLU A 130 -5.83 4.39 6.01
C GLU A 130 -6.03 2.96 5.52
N LEU A 131 -7.27 2.43 5.61
CA LEU A 131 -7.57 1.11 5.07
C LEU A 131 -7.49 1.13 3.55
N LEU A 132 -6.74 0.19 3.00
CA LEU A 132 -6.51 0.07 1.56
C LEU A 132 -7.84 -0.02 0.80
N PHE A 133 -7.92 0.71 -0.33
CA PHE A 133 -9.09 0.83 -1.20
C PHE A 133 -10.32 1.55 -0.61
N LEU A 134 -10.22 2.16 0.56
CA LEU A 134 -11.29 3.01 1.07
C LEU A 134 -11.32 4.36 0.34
N GLY A 135 -12.36 4.60 -0.44
CA GLY A 135 -12.56 5.88 -1.13
C GLY A 135 -13.15 6.95 -0.20
N LYS A 136 -12.89 8.24 -0.51
CA LYS A 136 -13.35 9.41 0.29
C LYS A 136 -14.86 9.42 0.55
N ALA A 137 -15.69 8.97 -0.41
CA ALA A 137 -17.14 8.93 -0.23
C ALA A 137 -17.55 7.89 0.82
N SER A 138 -16.90 6.74 0.85
CA SER A 138 -17.14 5.69 1.86
C SER A 138 -16.59 6.10 3.22
N GLU A 139 -15.39 6.69 3.27
CA GLU A 139 -14.81 7.26 4.49
C GLU A 139 -15.80 8.22 5.18
N LYS A 140 -16.37 9.16 4.42
CA LYS A 140 -17.32 10.14 4.95
C LYS A 140 -18.53 9.45 5.60
N LYS A 141 -19.17 8.50 4.91
CA LYS A 141 -20.35 7.79 5.40
C LYS A 141 -20.03 6.97 6.65
N LEU A 142 -18.90 6.27 6.68
CA LEU A 142 -18.46 5.49 7.83
C LEU A 142 -18.20 6.40 9.04
N THR A 143 -17.50 7.51 8.84
CA THR A 143 -17.19 8.47 9.91
C THR A 143 -18.42 9.14 10.46
N GLU A 144 -19.40 9.51 9.62
CA GLU A 144 -20.71 10.04 10.04
C GLU A 144 -21.53 9.02 10.85
N ALA A 145 -21.35 7.72 10.58
CA ALA A 145 -21.96 6.63 11.34
C ALA A 145 -21.16 6.25 12.62
N GLY A 146 -20.07 6.98 12.93
CA GLY A 146 -19.26 6.72 14.13
C GLY A 146 -18.10 5.75 13.93
N ILE A 147 -17.92 5.17 12.76
CA ILE A 147 -16.82 4.26 12.42
C ILE A 147 -15.61 5.11 11.98
N ARG A 148 -14.68 5.35 12.91
CA ARG A 148 -13.55 6.28 12.72
C ARG A 148 -12.22 5.58 12.55
N THR A 149 -12.05 4.39 13.10
CA THR A 149 -10.86 3.58 13.04
C THR A 149 -11.10 2.29 12.25
N ILE A 150 -10.00 1.63 11.84
CA ILE A 150 -10.08 0.31 11.21
C ILE A 150 -10.65 -0.71 12.22
N GLY A 151 -10.31 -0.56 13.51
CA GLY A 151 -10.87 -1.38 14.57
C GLY A 151 -12.38 -1.20 14.75
N ASP A 152 -12.90 0.03 14.66
CA ASP A 152 -14.35 0.27 14.69
C ASP A 152 -15.02 -0.49 13.53
N LEU A 153 -14.42 -0.44 12.33
CA LEU A 153 -14.92 -1.16 11.16
C LEU A 153 -14.90 -2.69 11.36
N ALA A 154 -13.82 -3.22 11.93
CA ALA A 154 -13.65 -4.65 12.20
C ALA A 154 -14.65 -5.18 13.24
N HIS A 155 -15.10 -4.35 14.17
CA HIS A 155 -16.06 -4.71 15.24
C HIS A 155 -17.52 -4.34 14.91
N ALA A 156 -17.77 -3.65 13.81
CA ALA A 156 -19.12 -3.33 13.37
C ALA A 156 -19.82 -4.55 12.76
N TRP A 157 -21.16 -4.50 12.65
CA TRP A 157 -21.88 -5.52 11.92
C TRP A 157 -21.68 -5.34 10.42
N GLU A 158 -21.33 -6.40 9.71
CA GLU A 158 -21.11 -6.37 8.26
C GLU A 158 -22.32 -5.82 7.50
N THR A 159 -23.55 -6.20 7.94
CA THR A 159 -24.80 -5.71 7.36
C THR A 159 -24.97 -4.21 7.44
N ASP A 160 -24.50 -3.58 8.52
CA ASP A 160 -24.58 -2.14 8.71
C ASP A 160 -23.60 -1.43 7.78
N ILE A 161 -22.38 -1.97 7.65
CA ILE A 161 -21.37 -1.46 6.71
C ILE A 161 -21.89 -1.57 5.27
N GLN A 162 -22.48 -2.72 4.90
CA GLN A 162 -23.07 -2.93 3.57
C GLN A 162 -24.20 -1.93 3.28
N THR A 163 -25.01 -1.63 4.28
CA THR A 163 -26.10 -0.63 4.16
C THR A 163 -25.54 0.77 3.93
N LEU A 164 -24.46 1.15 4.60
CA LEU A 164 -23.83 2.47 4.51
C LEU A 164 -23.13 2.72 3.15
N ILE A 165 -22.38 1.73 2.67
CA ILE A 165 -21.46 1.93 1.54
C ILE A 165 -21.70 0.98 0.35
N GLY A 166 -22.77 0.17 0.43
CA GLY A 166 -23.17 -0.79 -0.59
C GLY A 166 -22.60 -2.19 -0.36
N ASN A 167 -23.34 -3.20 -0.79
CA ASN A 167 -23.08 -4.62 -0.46
C ASN A 167 -21.65 -5.06 -0.82
N LYS A 168 -21.22 -4.82 -2.05
CA LYS A 168 -19.90 -5.27 -2.51
C LYS A 168 -18.76 -4.57 -1.78
N ASN A 169 -18.81 -3.25 -1.70
CA ASN A 169 -17.76 -2.47 -1.04
C ASN A 169 -17.75 -2.72 0.48
N GLY A 170 -18.93 -2.81 1.09
CA GLY A 170 -19.08 -3.08 2.52
C GLY A 170 -18.50 -4.44 2.89
N HIS A 171 -18.84 -5.48 2.16
CA HIS A 171 -18.26 -6.81 2.34
C HIS A 171 -16.75 -6.79 2.21
N GLN A 172 -16.22 -6.22 1.11
CA GLN A 172 -14.78 -6.17 0.86
C GLN A 172 -14.00 -5.44 1.95
N LEU A 173 -14.46 -4.25 2.35
CA LEU A 173 -13.77 -3.46 3.37
C LEU A 173 -13.85 -4.08 4.76
N TYR A 174 -14.98 -4.71 5.09
CA TYR A 174 -15.13 -5.49 6.32
C TYR A 174 -14.13 -6.65 6.37
N GLN A 175 -14.04 -7.42 5.29
CA GLN A 175 -13.08 -8.51 5.17
C GLN A 175 -11.62 -8.01 5.25
N TYR A 176 -11.32 -6.84 4.67
CA TYR A 176 -10.01 -6.22 4.77
C TYR A 176 -9.67 -5.78 6.20
N ALA A 177 -10.62 -5.20 6.94
CA ALA A 177 -10.41 -4.83 8.34
C ALA A 177 -10.14 -6.04 9.25
N LEU A 178 -10.66 -7.21 8.87
CA LEU A 178 -10.40 -8.50 9.51
C LEU A 178 -9.19 -9.25 8.90
N SER A 179 -8.61 -8.72 7.82
CA SER A 179 -7.49 -9.34 7.08
C SER A 179 -7.77 -10.74 6.52
N LEU A 180 -9.04 -11.05 6.21
CA LEU A 180 -9.50 -12.36 5.77
C LEU A 180 -9.39 -12.60 4.26
N ILE A 181 -9.11 -11.56 3.46
CA ILE A 181 -9.04 -11.65 1.98
C ILE A 181 -7.66 -11.27 1.48
N HIS A 182 -7.16 -12.03 0.49
CA HIS A 182 -6.01 -11.65 -0.31
C HIS A 182 -6.39 -10.58 -1.34
N ILE A 183 -5.47 -9.64 -1.62
CA ILE A 183 -5.62 -8.72 -2.75
C ILE A 183 -5.60 -9.56 -4.02
N SER A 184 -6.71 -9.53 -4.78
CA SER A 184 -6.75 -10.13 -6.12
C SER A 184 -5.83 -9.33 -7.06
N GLU A 185 -5.24 -10.03 -8.03
CA GLU A 185 -4.39 -9.41 -9.05
C GLU A 185 -5.08 -8.20 -9.72
N PRO A 186 -4.34 -7.12 -10.02
CA PRO A 186 -4.89 -6.03 -10.82
C PRO A 186 -5.28 -6.58 -12.20
N THR A 187 -6.53 -6.34 -12.58
CA THR A 187 -7.12 -6.88 -13.82
C THR A 187 -6.64 -6.18 -15.10
N ARG A 188 -5.62 -5.32 -15.03
CA ARG A 188 -5.06 -4.63 -16.21
C ARG A 188 -3.54 -4.72 -16.21
N PRO A 189 -2.95 -5.37 -17.25
CA PRO A 189 -1.50 -5.24 -17.49
C PRO A 189 -1.21 -3.79 -17.92
N TYR A 190 -0.15 -3.23 -17.36
CA TYR A 190 0.43 -1.95 -17.80
C TYR A 190 1.33 -2.15 -19.00
#